data_8b1f14b1945301469eb0859ff17dbc34
#
_entry.id   8b1f14b1945301469eb0859ff17dbc34
#
_cell.length_a   1.000
_cell.length_b   1.000
_cell.length_c   1.000
_cell.angle_alpha   90.00
_cell.angle_beta   90.00
_cell.angle_gamma   90.00
#
_symmetry.space_group_name_H-M   'P 1'
#
loop_
_entity.id
_entity.type
_entity.pdbx_description
1 polymer ?
#
loop_
_entity_poly.entity_id
_entity_poly.type
_entity_poly.pdbx_seq_one_letter_code
_entity_poly.pdbx_strand_id
1 'polypeptide(L)'
;MCANFFARFVFPDFCTFRFSNRAHFVLPDLQIDFMGGEPLMNFSLIKDVVEWLESGAINVPWVCFASTNATLINKDIRAWLKEHKKYMILGISYDGTSRMQSKNRGTDQYDIDLDFFHELWPEQTFQMTISKETLPFLAEGVLSVQHRGYEINASLAQGVDWTMEDAKLYREQLCLLKEAYLLDVNLRPFNRLTRYVDVFNLAPTERRQIHGCGSGLNMVTYDVDGKKYGCHMFTPIVLGARAIGVDAIEWEKSDLMADPYCETCVLRRFCPTCPGFNYKFRGSFASRDKRWCPLVLAEAMTACEFQVERIAMMDNLTKEDAEHAQTAIKAYNILKELDIETSKSPYII
;
A
#
# COMPACT_ATOMS: atom_id res chain seq x y z
N MET A 1 -14.61 -13.68 -21.14
CA MET A 1 -15.12 -12.43 -20.58
C MET A 1 -14.15 -11.28 -20.84
N CYS A 2 -12.87 -11.38 -20.44
CA CYS A 2 -11.88 -10.31 -20.69
C CYS A 2 -11.68 -9.96 -22.18
N ALA A 3 -11.64 -10.94 -23.10
CA ALA A 3 -11.42 -10.68 -24.53
C ALA A 3 -12.53 -9.80 -25.16
N ASN A 4 -13.77 -9.98 -24.74
CA ASN A 4 -14.89 -9.15 -25.23
C ASN A 4 -14.89 -7.74 -24.60
N PHE A 5 -14.31 -7.58 -23.42
CA PHE A 5 -14.11 -6.30 -22.76
C PHE A 5 -13.10 -5.44 -23.55
N PHE A 6 -11.94 -6.01 -23.91
CA PHE A 6 -10.91 -5.30 -24.69
C PHE A 6 -11.35 -4.95 -26.11
N ALA A 7 -12.16 -5.80 -26.75
CA ALA A 7 -12.67 -5.51 -28.09
C ALA A 7 -13.60 -4.27 -28.15
N ARG A 8 -14.13 -3.83 -26.99
CA ARG A 8 -15.07 -2.71 -26.92
C ARG A 8 -14.41 -1.39 -26.53
N PHE A 9 -13.31 -1.44 -25.74
CA PHE A 9 -12.63 -0.24 -25.25
C PHE A 9 -11.15 -0.29 -25.63
N VAL A 10 -10.69 0.78 -26.28
CA VAL A 10 -9.27 1.03 -26.52
C VAL A 10 -8.77 1.84 -25.32
N PHE A 11 -8.03 1.20 -24.43
CA PHE A 11 -7.47 1.85 -23.24
C PHE A 11 -6.18 2.61 -23.62
N PRO A 12 -6.15 3.95 -23.50
CA PRO A 12 -4.90 4.70 -23.65
C PRO A 12 -3.96 4.53 -22.44
N ASP A 13 -4.50 4.05 -21.31
CA ASP A 13 -3.81 3.72 -20.07
C ASP A 13 -4.08 2.27 -19.68
N PHE A 14 -3.29 1.70 -18.75
CA PHE A 14 -3.49 0.31 -18.36
C PHE A 14 -4.65 0.14 -17.39
N CYS A 15 -5.27 -1.02 -17.47
CA CYS A 15 -6.27 -1.46 -16.53
C CYS A 15 -5.76 -2.68 -15.77
N THR A 16 -5.81 -2.63 -14.45
CA THR A 16 -5.47 -3.76 -13.57
C THR A 16 -6.73 -4.36 -13.00
N PHE A 17 -6.85 -5.69 -13.09
CA PHE A 17 -7.95 -6.44 -12.53
C PHE A 17 -7.49 -7.19 -11.30
N ARG A 18 -8.26 -7.10 -10.21
CA ARG A 18 -8.04 -7.87 -8.99
C ARG A 18 -9.23 -8.77 -8.73
N PHE A 19 -8.95 -10.01 -8.37
CA PHE A 19 -9.95 -10.98 -7.99
C PHE A 19 -9.84 -11.24 -6.49
N SER A 20 -10.96 -11.14 -5.78
CA SER A 20 -10.99 -11.39 -4.34
C SER A 20 -11.10 -12.88 -4.04
N ASN A 21 -10.15 -13.41 -3.26
CA ASN A 21 -10.20 -14.77 -2.72
C ASN A 21 -10.45 -14.78 -1.20
N ARG A 22 -10.92 -13.66 -0.59
CA ARG A 22 -11.08 -13.59 0.88
C ARG A 22 -12.52 -13.85 1.31
N ALA A 23 -12.72 -14.92 2.08
CA ALA A 23 -14.01 -15.45 2.52
C ALA A 23 -14.76 -14.62 3.59
N HIS A 24 -14.29 -13.46 4.05
CA HIS A 24 -14.83 -12.77 5.22
C HIS A 24 -15.14 -11.26 5.07
N PHE A 25 -14.96 -10.68 3.90
CA PHE A 25 -15.47 -9.35 3.58
C PHE A 25 -16.33 -9.41 2.34
N VAL A 26 -17.43 -8.65 2.31
CA VAL A 26 -18.22 -8.44 1.09
C VAL A 26 -17.40 -7.53 0.15
N LEU A 27 -16.28 -8.05 -0.34
CA LEU A 27 -15.53 -7.42 -1.40
C LEU A 27 -16.15 -7.84 -2.73
N PRO A 28 -16.18 -6.96 -3.73
CA PRO A 28 -16.60 -7.34 -5.06
C PRO A 28 -15.73 -8.49 -5.59
N ASP A 29 -16.33 -9.39 -6.36
CA ASP A 29 -15.59 -10.50 -6.99
C ASP A 29 -14.58 -9.99 -8.01
N LEU A 30 -14.83 -8.81 -8.58
CA LEU A 30 -13.96 -8.15 -9.54
C LEU A 30 -13.74 -6.68 -9.16
N GLN A 31 -12.47 -6.30 -9.01
CA GLN A 31 -12.06 -4.90 -8.94
C GLN A 31 -11.33 -4.52 -10.23
N ILE A 32 -11.72 -3.41 -10.84
CA ILE A 32 -11.10 -2.84 -12.04
C ILE A 32 -10.37 -1.57 -11.66
N ASP A 33 -9.04 -1.62 -11.70
CA ASP A 33 -8.20 -0.48 -11.36
C ASP A 33 -7.78 0.27 -12.64
N PHE A 34 -8.21 1.52 -12.76
CA PHE A 34 -7.68 2.42 -13.80
C PHE A 34 -6.33 2.94 -13.34
N MET A 35 -5.31 2.62 -14.15
CA MET A 35 -3.92 2.96 -13.87
C MET A 35 -3.41 3.92 -14.93
N GLY A 36 -2.45 4.74 -14.55
CA GLY A 36 -1.79 5.68 -15.45
C GLY A 36 -0.86 6.60 -14.66
N GLY A 37 -0.33 7.66 -15.25
CA GLY A 37 0.32 8.74 -14.51
C GLY A 37 -0.72 9.46 -13.65
N GLU A 38 -1.83 9.88 -14.29
CA GLU A 38 -3.03 10.42 -13.65
C GLU A 38 -4.27 9.88 -14.40
N PRO A 39 -5.03 8.93 -13.82
CA PRO A 39 -6.15 8.27 -14.51
C PRO A 39 -7.25 9.24 -14.95
N LEU A 40 -7.49 10.30 -14.19
CA LEU A 40 -8.52 11.28 -14.50
C LEU A 40 -8.24 12.14 -15.74
N MET A 41 -7.05 12.06 -16.33
CA MET A 41 -6.79 12.65 -17.65
C MET A 41 -7.66 12.05 -18.74
N ASN A 42 -8.09 10.80 -18.57
CA ASN A 42 -9.02 10.13 -19.47
C ASN A 42 -10.32 9.76 -18.76
N PHE A 43 -10.93 10.75 -18.13
CA PHE A 43 -12.16 10.55 -17.37
C PHE A 43 -13.33 10.05 -18.23
N SER A 44 -13.38 10.41 -19.52
CA SER A 44 -14.40 9.91 -20.44
C SER A 44 -14.37 8.39 -20.55
N LEU A 45 -13.19 7.79 -20.64
CA LEU A 45 -13.07 6.34 -20.66
C LEU A 45 -13.56 5.70 -19.36
N ILE A 46 -13.22 6.29 -18.22
CA ILE A 46 -13.69 5.81 -16.91
C ILE A 46 -15.22 5.80 -16.88
N LYS A 47 -15.86 6.88 -17.32
CA LYS A 47 -17.32 6.98 -17.45
C LYS A 47 -17.88 5.87 -18.31
N ASP A 48 -17.38 5.75 -19.54
CA ASP A 48 -17.88 4.78 -20.51
C ASP A 48 -17.81 3.34 -19.99
N VAL A 49 -16.71 3.01 -19.27
CA VAL A 49 -16.53 1.67 -18.67
C VAL A 49 -17.50 1.44 -17.52
N VAL A 50 -17.63 2.39 -16.60
CA VAL A 50 -18.54 2.26 -15.45
C VAL A 50 -19.98 2.16 -15.92
N GLU A 51 -20.43 3.05 -16.80
CA GLU A 51 -21.79 3.05 -17.35
C GLU A 51 -22.11 1.77 -18.16
N TRP A 52 -21.11 1.24 -18.89
CA TRP A 52 -21.24 -0.05 -19.56
C TRP A 52 -21.39 -1.22 -18.57
N LEU A 53 -20.64 -1.21 -17.47
CA LEU A 53 -20.75 -2.25 -16.44
C LEU A 53 -22.11 -2.15 -15.71
N GLU A 54 -22.59 -0.96 -15.42
CA GLU A 54 -23.92 -0.71 -14.84
C GLU A 54 -25.06 -1.19 -15.73
N SER A 55 -24.87 -1.22 -17.05
CA SER A 55 -25.85 -1.78 -17.98
C SER A 55 -26.04 -3.30 -17.88
N GLY A 56 -25.37 -3.97 -16.94
CA GLY A 56 -25.47 -5.42 -16.74
C GLY A 56 -24.55 -6.22 -17.66
N ALA A 57 -23.47 -5.61 -18.14
CA ALA A 57 -22.52 -6.26 -19.06
C ALA A 57 -21.81 -7.50 -18.46
N ILE A 58 -21.76 -7.59 -17.15
CA ILE A 58 -21.19 -8.74 -16.40
C ILE A 58 -22.10 -9.13 -15.23
N ASN A 59 -22.10 -10.41 -14.86
CA ASN A 59 -22.97 -10.99 -13.83
C ASN A 59 -22.21 -11.33 -12.53
N VAL A 60 -21.15 -10.58 -12.22
CA VAL A 60 -20.40 -10.72 -10.97
C VAL A 60 -20.37 -9.36 -10.25
N PRO A 61 -20.38 -9.33 -8.92
CA PRO A 61 -20.18 -8.09 -8.18
C PRO A 61 -18.86 -7.42 -8.56
N TRP A 62 -18.90 -6.14 -8.84
CA TRP A 62 -17.72 -5.40 -9.30
C TRP A 62 -17.64 -4.00 -8.69
N VAL A 63 -16.43 -3.47 -8.69
CA VAL A 63 -16.13 -2.06 -8.37
C VAL A 63 -15.00 -1.58 -9.27
N CYS A 64 -15.04 -0.31 -9.64
CA CYS A 64 -13.96 0.40 -10.29
C CYS A 64 -13.19 1.23 -9.28
N PHE A 65 -11.88 1.31 -9.46
CA PHE A 65 -10.99 2.07 -8.59
C PHE A 65 -9.96 2.86 -9.41
N ALA A 66 -9.60 4.05 -8.94
CA ALA A 66 -8.46 4.79 -9.46
C ALA A 66 -7.74 5.53 -8.33
N SER A 67 -6.40 5.51 -8.35
CA SER A 67 -5.61 6.41 -7.50
C SER A 67 -5.36 7.71 -8.25
N THR A 68 -5.66 8.85 -7.62
CA THR A 68 -5.54 10.17 -8.24
C THR A 68 -4.90 11.18 -7.31
N ASN A 69 -4.22 12.17 -7.90
CA ASN A 69 -3.76 13.36 -7.22
C ASN A 69 -4.88 14.40 -7.00
N ALA A 70 -6.10 14.11 -7.49
CA ALA A 70 -7.31 14.93 -7.37
C ALA A 70 -7.29 16.29 -8.05
N THR A 71 -6.25 16.65 -8.84
CA THR A 71 -6.11 17.97 -9.45
C THR A 71 -7.13 18.25 -10.54
N LEU A 72 -7.62 17.21 -11.17
CA LEU A 72 -8.55 17.31 -12.29
C LEU A 72 -10.02 17.27 -11.87
N ILE A 73 -10.30 17.20 -10.56
CA ILE A 73 -11.66 17.13 -10.03
C ILE A 73 -12.38 18.48 -10.20
N ASN A 74 -13.22 18.57 -11.22
CA ASN A 74 -14.07 19.72 -11.53
C ASN A 74 -15.53 19.46 -11.13
N LYS A 75 -16.42 20.40 -11.41
CA LYS A 75 -17.86 20.30 -11.08
C LYS A 75 -18.55 19.11 -11.72
N ASP A 76 -18.22 18.81 -12.97
CA ASP A 76 -18.86 17.73 -13.75
C ASP A 76 -18.41 16.37 -13.22
N ILE A 77 -17.12 16.21 -12.93
CA ILE A 77 -16.57 15.01 -12.30
C ILE A 77 -17.18 14.81 -10.91
N ARG A 78 -17.31 15.85 -10.10
CA ARG A 78 -17.99 15.79 -8.79
C ARG A 78 -19.43 15.32 -8.87
N ALA A 79 -20.19 15.85 -9.84
CA ALA A 79 -21.58 15.47 -10.03
C ALA A 79 -21.69 13.99 -10.42
N TRP A 80 -20.88 13.55 -11.37
CA TRP A 80 -20.84 12.16 -11.80
C TRP A 80 -20.40 11.21 -10.67
N LEU A 81 -19.36 11.55 -9.91
CA LEU A 81 -18.90 10.73 -8.78
C LEU A 81 -19.98 10.57 -7.69
N LYS A 82 -20.77 11.62 -7.42
CA LYS A 82 -21.91 11.52 -6.46
C LYS A 82 -22.95 10.49 -6.92
N GLU A 83 -23.23 10.44 -8.22
CA GLU A 83 -24.18 9.52 -8.80
C GLU A 83 -23.65 8.06 -8.82
N HIS A 84 -22.36 7.88 -9.14
CA HIS A 84 -21.73 6.58 -9.33
C HIS A 84 -20.86 6.11 -8.16
N LYS A 85 -20.92 6.74 -6.98
CA LYS A 85 -20.05 6.48 -5.81
C LYS A 85 -20.06 5.03 -5.32
N LYS A 86 -21.10 4.26 -5.63
CA LYS A 86 -21.21 2.84 -5.30
C LYS A 86 -20.31 1.97 -6.17
N TYR A 87 -20.04 2.41 -7.38
CA TYR A 87 -19.37 1.62 -8.41
C TYR A 87 -17.98 2.15 -8.76
N MET A 88 -17.73 3.43 -8.50
CA MET A 88 -16.43 4.05 -8.71
C MET A 88 -15.90 4.63 -7.40
N ILE A 89 -14.70 4.22 -6.99
CA ILE A 89 -14.04 4.67 -5.78
C ILE A 89 -12.70 5.31 -6.16
N LEU A 90 -12.39 6.45 -5.57
CA LEU A 90 -11.09 7.10 -5.75
C LEU A 90 -10.22 6.96 -4.50
N GLY A 91 -8.98 6.53 -4.70
CA GLY A 91 -7.93 6.62 -3.70
C GLY A 91 -7.21 7.96 -3.85
N ILE A 92 -7.43 8.87 -2.91
CA ILE A 92 -6.89 10.22 -2.99
C ILE A 92 -5.48 10.27 -2.43
N SER A 93 -4.54 10.72 -3.27
CA SER A 93 -3.16 10.96 -2.87
C SER A 93 -3.05 12.30 -2.14
N TYR A 94 -2.77 12.25 -0.84
CA TYR A 94 -2.62 13.44 -0.01
C TYR A 94 -1.50 13.26 1.00
N ASP A 95 -0.51 14.14 0.98
CA ASP A 95 0.73 13.96 1.75
C ASP A 95 0.74 14.77 3.08
N GLY A 96 -0.45 15.09 3.61
CA GLY A 96 -0.62 15.66 4.94
C GLY A 96 -0.57 17.18 4.96
N THR A 97 0.61 17.79 5.05
CA THR A 97 0.76 19.26 5.05
C THR A 97 1.05 19.81 3.66
N SER A 98 0.77 21.12 3.43
CA SER A 98 1.13 21.78 2.17
C SER A 98 2.62 21.67 1.86
N ARG A 99 3.47 21.73 2.89
CA ARG A 99 4.91 21.53 2.75
C ARG A 99 5.26 20.14 2.21
N MET A 100 4.64 19.09 2.73
CA MET A 100 4.91 17.70 2.29
C MET A 100 4.33 17.48 0.90
N GLN A 101 3.14 18.01 0.63
CA GLN A 101 2.49 17.95 -0.68
C GLN A 101 3.37 18.59 -1.76
N SER A 102 3.86 19.78 -1.51
CA SER A 102 4.79 20.50 -2.41
C SER A 102 6.06 19.69 -2.67
N LYS A 103 6.67 19.14 -1.62
CA LYS A 103 7.89 18.33 -1.73
C LYS A 103 7.72 17.09 -2.58
N ASN A 104 6.64 16.36 -2.40
CA ASN A 104 6.40 15.09 -3.08
C ASN A 104 5.79 15.27 -4.47
N ARG A 105 4.98 16.32 -4.68
CA ARG A 105 4.14 16.48 -5.88
C ARG A 105 4.52 17.68 -6.75
N GLY A 106 5.50 18.50 -6.32
CA GLY A 106 6.01 19.62 -7.11
C GLY A 106 5.03 20.77 -7.29
N THR A 107 4.00 20.86 -6.44
CA THR A 107 2.99 21.92 -6.49
C THR A 107 2.94 22.66 -5.17
N ASP A 108 3.06 23.99 -5.22
CA ASP A 108 3.12 24.82 -4.02
C ASP A 108 1.76 25.02 -3.34
N GLN A 109 0.66 24.80 -4.05
CA GLN A 109 -0.68 24.93 -3.50
C GLN A 109 -1.61 23.90 -4.11
N TYR A 110 -2.16 23.07 -3.23
CA TYR A 110 -3.13 22.08 -3.56
C TYR A 110 -4.30 22.20 -2.60
N ASP A 111 -5.36 22.78 -3.07
CA ASP A 111 -6.63 22.78 -2.35
C ASP A 111 -7.43 21.53 -2.76
N ILE A 112 -7.04 20.40 -2.17
CA ILE A 112 -7.80 19.17 -2.32
C ILE A 112 -8.94 19.22 -1.29
N ASP A 113 -10.16 19.20 -1.79
CA ASP A 113 -11.37 19.19 -0.96
C ASP A 113 -11.55 17.80 -0.33
N LEU A 114 -10.91 17.60 0.82
CA LEU A 114 -10.96 16.33 1.54
C LEU A 114 -12.38 16.03 2.05
N ASP A 115 -13.16 17.06 2.40
CA ASP A 115 -14.55 16.91 2.87
C ASP A 115 -15.41 16.24 1.80
N PHE A 116 -15.26 16.68 0.55
CA PHE A 116 -15.99 16.09 -0.57
C PHE A 116 -15.72 14.59 -0.70
N PHE A 117 -14.49 14.16 -0.59
CA PHE A 117 -14.14 12.74 -0.73
C PHE A 117 -14.57 11.92 0.48
N HIS A 118 -14.44 12.49 1.67
CA HIS A 118 -14.89 11.84 2.90
C HIS A 118 -16.42 11.67 2.93
N GLU A 119 -17.20 12.64 2.44
CA GLU A 119 -18.64 12.52 2.29
C GLU A 119 -19.05 11.41 1.32
N LEU A 120 -18.28 11.20 0.26
CA LEU A 120 -18.57 10.13 -0.71
C LEU A 120 -18.20 8.74 -0.17
N TRP A 121 -17.03 8.65 0.46
CA TRP A 121 -16.44 7.38 0.93
C TRP A 121 -15.84 7.54 2.33
N PRO A 122 -16.67 7.54 3.40
CA PRO A 122 -16.20 7.79 4.77
C PRO A 122 -15.15 6.79 5.26
N GLU A 123 -15.19 5.56 4.74
CA GLU A 123 -14.26 4.49 5.11
C GLU A 123 -12.94 4.51 4.30
N GLN A 124 -12.83 5.37 3.29
CA GLN A 124 -11.61 5.48 2.50
C GLN A 124 -10.57 6.33 3.22
N THR A 125 -9.36 5.78 3.31
CA THR A 125 -8.20 6.50 3.84
C THR A 125 -7.52 7.30 2.73
N PHE A 126 -7.05 8.49 3.07
CA PHE A 126 -6.14 9.23 2.18
C PHE A 126 -4.79 8.54 2.11
N GLN A 127 -4.11 8.63 0.96
CA GLN A 127 -2.88 7.91 0.71
C GLN A 127 -1.68 8.87 0.71
N MET A 128 -0.80 8.72 1.68
CA MET A 128 0.43 9.50 1.82
C MET A 128 1.63 8.70 1.32
N THR A 129 2.51 9.37 0.59
CA THR A 129 3.83 8.84 0.25
C THR A 129 4.89 9.52 1.11
N ILE A 130 5.69 8.71 1.81
CA ILE A 130 6.81 9.18 2.61
C ILE A 130 8.07 9.11 1.75
N SER A 131 8.60 10.23 1.33
CA SER A 131 9.93 10.37 0.70
C SER A 131 10.98 10.72 1.73
N LYS A 132 12.26 10.78 1.35
CA LYS A 132 13.32 11.27 2.24
C LYS A 132 13.07 12.71 2.70
N GLU A 133 12.57 13.54 1.80
CA GLU A 133 12.31 14.94 2.03
C GLU A 133 11.12 15.18 2.97
N THR A 134 10.17 14.24 3.01
CA THR A 134 8.97 14.35 3.86
C THR A 134 9.05 13.51 5.13
N LEU A 135 9.98 12.56 5.22
CA LEU A 135 10.19 11.71 6.38
C LEU A 135 10.34 12.51 7.70
N PRO A 136 11.08 13.64 7.75
CA PRO A 136 11.21 14.43 8.98
C PRO A 136 9.89 15.03 9.51
N PHE A 137 8.84 15.02 8.69
CA PHE A 137 7.54 15.64 8.97
C PHE A 137 6.40 14.61 9.02
N LEU A 138 6.73 13.32 9.06
CA LEU A 138 5.73 12.25 9.00
C LEU A 138 4.68 12.37 10.10
N ALA A 139 5.09 12.56 11.35
CA ALA A 139 4.16 12.68 12.48
C ALA A 139 3.27 13.92 12.34
N GLU A 140 3.82 15.06 11.99
CA GLU A 140 3.08 16.29 11.71
C GLU A 140 2.05 16.06 10.59
N GLY A 141 2.47 15.45 9.47
CA GLY A 141 1.61 15.19 8.32
C GLY A 141 0.44 14.28 8.65
N VAL A 142 0.70 13.17 9.35
CA VAL A 142 -0.36 12.23 9.76
C VAL A 142 -1.34 12.89 10.72
N LEU A 143 -0.84 13.54 11.79
CA LEU A 143 -1.68 14.18 12.80
C LEU A 143 -2.47 15.35 12.22
N SER A 144 -1.92 16.11 11.28
CA SER A 144 -2.64 17.23 10.62
C SER A 144 -3.91 16.76 9.89
N VAL A 145 -3.89 15.55 9.34
CA VAL A 145 -5.04 14.93 8.67
C VAL A 145 -6.02 14.37 9.69
N GLN A 146 -5.52 13.68 10.72
CA GLN A 146 -6.33 13.04 11.74
C GLN A 146 -7.06 14.04 12.63
N HIS A 147 -6.45 15.16 12.99
CA HIS A 147 -7.12 16.23 13.75
C HIS A 147 -8.26 16.91 12.97
N ARG A 148 -8.30 16.73 11.64
CA ARG A 148 -9.44 17.12 10.81
C ARG A 148 -10.54 16.07 10.74
N GLY A 149 -10.37 14.94 11.42
CA GLY A 149 -11.33 13.83 11.45
C GLY A 149 -11.18 12.84 10.31
N TYR A 150 -10.10 12.90 9.53
CA TYR A 150 -9.85 11.98 8.42
C TYR A 150 -8.81 10.92 8.76
N GLU A 151 -8.88 9.81 8.05
CA GLU A 151 -7.88 8.76 8.14
C GLU A 151 -6.85 8.84 7.02
N ILE A 152 -5.62 8.47 7.34
CA ILE A 152 -4.52 8.47 6.38
C ILE A 152 -3.71 7.17 6.49
N ASN A 153 -3.38 6.62 5.34
CA ASN A 153 -2.46 5.49 5.20
C ASN A 153 -1.18 5.99 4.54
N ALA A 154 -0.06 5.91 5.26
CA ALA A 154 1.21 6.35 4.72
C ALA A 154 2.12 5.16 4.38
N SER A 155 2.84 5.28 3.27
CA SER A 155 3.77 4.27 2.79
C SER A 155 5.10 4.90 2.40
N LEU A 156 6.19 4.26 2.81
CA LEU A 156 7.53 4.65 2.36
C LEU A 156 7.66 4.50 0.85
N ALA A 157 8.27 5.47 0.19
CA ALA A 157 8.47 5.47 -1.25
C ALA A 157 9.37 4.31 -1.67
N GLN A 158 8.97 3.62 -2.74
CA GLN A 158 9.76 2.56 -3.37
C GLN A 158 10.85 3.14 -4.27
N GLY A 159 11.98 2.44 -4.41
CA GLY A 159 13.08 2.85 -5.29
C GLY A 159 13.91 4.01 -4.74
N VAL A 160 13.79 4.31 -3.45
CA VAL A 160 14.58 5.32 -2.73
C VAL A 160 15.78 4.67 -2.07
N ASP A 161 16.91 5.38 -2.06
CA ASP A 161 18.14 4.95 -1.40
C ASP A 161 18.08 5.23 0.11
N TRP A 162 17.27 4.45 0.82
CA TRP A 162 17.13 4.54 2.27
C TRP A 162 18.44 4.21 3.00
N THR A 163 18.74 4.94 4.08
CA THR A 163 19.95 4.79 4.91
C THR A 163 19.60 4.40 6.35
N MET A 164 20.61 4.11 7.14
CA MET A 164 20.45 3.87 8.58
C MET A 164 19.97 5.14 9.31
N GLU A 165 20.42 6.31 8.89
CA GLU A 165 19.97 7.60 9.43
C GLU A 165 18.48 7.81 9.15
N ASP A 166 18.02 7.48 7.94
CA ASP A 166 16.60 7.52 7.61
C ASP A 166 15.80 6.56 8.50
N ALA A 167 16.33 5.39 8.80
CA ALA A 167 15.66 4.43 9.70
C ALA A 167 15.57 4.92 11.15
N LYS A 168 16.61 5.59 11.66
CA LYS A 168 16.57 6.24 12.97
C LYS A 168 15.53 7.35 13.01
N LEU A 169 15.55 8.23 12.00
CA LEU A 169 14.57 9.31 11.87
C LEU A 169 13.13 8.75 11.73
N TYR A 170 12.96 7.68 10.96
CA TYR A 170 11.65 7.03 10.83
C TYR A 170 11.14 6.52 12.18
N ARG A 171 12.02 5.87 12.97
CA ARG A 171 11.68 5.45 14.32
C ARG A 171 11.28 6.63 15.21
N GLU A 172 12.03 7.73 15.18
CA GLU A 172 11.71 8.95 15.93
C GLU A 172 10.30 9.46 15.56
N GLN A 173 9.98 9.54 14.28
CA GLN A 173 8.66 9.97 13.81
C GLN A 173 7.54 9.02 14.24
N LEU A 174 7.79 7.70 14.21
CA LEU A 174 6.83 6.71 14.71
C LEU A 174 6.64 6.81 16.23
N CYS A 175 7.69 7.13 17.00
CA CYS A 175 7.58 7.36 18.44
C CYS A 175 6.73 8.60 18.74
N LEU A 176 6.88 9.69 17.98
CA LEU A 176 6.01 10.88 18.12
C LEU A 176 4.54 10.54 17.88
N LEU A 177 4.25 9.73 16.84
CA LEU A 177 2.89 9.24 16.60
C LEU A 177 2.40 8.34 17.73
N LYS A 178 3.23 7.42 18.22
CA LYS A 178 2.94 6.56 19.35
C LYS A 178 2.50 7.39 20.56
N GLU A 179 3.31 8.38 20.93
CA GLU A 179 3.02 9.27 22.07
C GLU A 179 1.71 10.03 21.88
N ALA A 180 1.45 10.57 20.70
CA ALA A 180 0.20 11.26 20.41
C ALA A 180 -1.03 10.35 20.58
N TYR A 181 -0.97 9.10 20.14
CA TYR A 181 -2.07 8.14 20.27
C TYR A 181 -2.26 7.57 21.69
N LEU A 182 -1.22 7.59 22.51
CA LEU A 182 -1.34 7.26 23.94
C LEU A 182 -1.97 8.41 24.73
N LEU A 183 -1.73 9.66 24.32
CA LEU A 183 -2.30 10.85 24.96
C LEU A 183 -3.74 11.14 24.53
N ASP A 184 -4.09 10.88 23.27
CA ASP A 184 -5.44 11.10 22.74
C ASP A 184 -6.03 9.82 22.17
N VAL A 185 -6.91 9.19 22.95
CA VAL A 185 -7.59 7.94 22.58
C VAL A 185 -8.62 8.08 21.44
N ASN A 186 -9.00 9.32 21.10
CA ASN A 186 -9.92 9.58 19.99
C ASN A 186 -9.22 9.54 18.63
N LEU A 187 -7.90 9.70 18.61
CA LEU A 187 -7.14 9.54 17.38
C LEU A 187 -7.07 8.06 17.00
N ARG A 188 -7.41 7.76 15.76
CA ARG A 188 -7.30 6.41 15.24
C ARG A 188 -5.82 6.11 14.92
N PRO A 189 -5.21 5.11 15.56
CA PRO A 189 -3.79 4.89 15.40
C PRO A 189 -3.41 4.55 13.96
N PHE A 190 -2.31 5.12 13.53
CA PHE A 190 -1.69 4.87 12.24
C PHE A 190 -1.48 3.36 12.00
N ASN A 191 -1.88 2.86 10.85
CA ASN A 191 -1.94 1.42 10.57
C ASN A 191 -0.60 0.68 10.70
N ARG A 192 0.55 1.39 10.63
CA ARG A 192 1.87 0.79 10.85
C ARG A 192 2.11 0.41 12.31
N LEU A 193 1.50 1.14 13.24
CA LEU A 193 1.62 0.85 14.67
C LEU A 193 0.62 -0.22 15.15
N THR A 194 -0.45 -0.45 14.39
CA THR A 194 -1.48 -1.45 14.74
C THR A 194 -1.29 -2.78 14.01
N ARG A 195 -0.27 -2.90 13.18
CA ARG A 195 0.01 -4.16 12.47
C ARG A 195 0.27 -5.27 13.47
N TYR A 196 -0.42 -6.39 13.26
CA TYR A 196 -0.25 -7.57 14.11
C TYR A 196 1.16 -8.15 13.99
N VAL A 197 1.84 -8.29 15.11
CA VAL A 197 3.27 -8.67 15.18
C VAL A 197 3.48 -10.17 15.46
N ASP A 198 2.43 -10.98 15.44
CA ASP A 198 2.50 -12.43 15.67
C ASP A 198 3.09 -13.22 14.49
N VAL A 199 4.19 -12.70 13.98
CA VAL A 199 4.93 -13.39 12.91
C VAL A 199 5.71 -14.61 13.39
N PHE A 200 5.83 -14.77 14.71
CA PHE A 200 6.68 -15.80 15.33
C PHE A 200 5.93 -17.10 15.64
N ASN A 201 4.61 -17.03 15.78
CA ASN A 201 3.78 -18.21 16.06
C ASN A 201 3.37 -18.99 14.79
N LEU A 202 3.73 -18.49 13.63
CA LEU A 202 3.39 -19.15 12.37
C LEU A 202 4.39 -20.25 12.03
N ALA A 203 3.86 -21.37 11.55
CA ALA A 203 4.70 -22.43 11.01
C ALA A 203 5.60 -21.89 9.89
N PRO A 204 6.84 -22.41 9.74
CA PRO A 204 7.75 -21.97 8.68
C PRO A 204 7.13 -22.02 7.27
N THR A 205 6.23 -22.96 7.02
CA THR A 205 5.49 -23.10 5.76
C THR A 205 4.47 -21.98 5.54
N GLU A 206 3.86 -21.46 6.61
CA GLU A 206 2.91 -20.33 6.55
C GLU A 206 3.63 -19.00 6.38
N ARG A 207 4.90 -18.91 6.77
CA ARG A 207 5.76 -17.74 6.53
C ARG A 207 6.13 -17.53 5.06
N ARG A 208 5.84 -18.49 4.18
CA ARG A 208 6.13 -18.47 2.74
C ARG A 208 5.12 -17.68 1.91
N GLN A 209 4.30 -16.82 2.50
CA GLN A 209 3.39 -15.97 1.72
C GLN A 209 4.19 -14.98 0.87
N ILE A 210 4.33 -15.30 -0.41
CA ILE A 210 5.31 -14.71 -1.33
C ILE A 210 4.70 -13.54 -2.10
N HIS A 211 3.37 -13.58 -2.32
CA HIS A 211 2.63 -12.64 -3.15
C HIS A 211 1.66 -11.79 -2.33
N GLY A 212 2.18 -10.99 -1.39
CA GLY A 212 1.33 -10.17 -0.52
C GLY A 212 0.40 -9.19 -1.24
N CYS A 213 0.74 -8.78 -2.48
CA CYS A 213 -0.08 -7.89 -3.30
C CYS A 213 -0.95 -8.63 -4.34
N GLY A 214 -0.83 -9.95 -4.45
CA GLY A 214 -1.57 -10.73 -5.45
C GLY A 214 -1.05 -10.65 -6.89
N SER A 215 0.08 -9.98 -7.12
CA SER A 215 0.68 -9.86 -8.45
C SER A 215 0.87 -11.21 -9.14
N GLY A 216 0.28 -11.38 -10.31
CA GLY A 216 0.34 -12.58 -11.12
C GLY A 216 -0.54 -13.75 -10.67
N LEU A 217 -1.17 -13.68 -9.49
CA LEU A 217 -2.09 -14.70 -8.97
C LEU A 217 -3.55 -14.27 -9.11
N ASN A 218 -3.95 -13.27 -8.31
CA ASN A 218 -5.30 -12.71 -8.30
C ASN A 218 -5.34 -11.27 -8.84
N MET A 219 -4.26 -10.83 -9.46
CA MET A 219 -4.14 -9.56 -10.16
C MET A 219 -3.63 -9.80 -11.57
N VAL A 220 -4.23 -9.14 -12.53
CA VAL A 220 -3.78 -9.10 -13.92
C VAL A 220 -3.89 -7.70 -14.46
N THR A 221 -2.93 -7.27 -15.25
CA THR A 221 -2.93 -5.98 -15.94
C THR A 221 -2.85 -6.20 -17.44
N TYR A 222 -3.61 -5.43 -18.17
CA TYR A 222 -3.51 -5.36 -19.62
C TYR A 222 -2.93 -3.99 -20.00
N ASP A 223 -1.94 -3.98 -20.87
CA ASP A 223 -1.43 -2.75 -21.44
C ASP A 223 -2.29 -2.23 -22.59
N VAL A 224 -1.89 -1.12 -23.19
CA VAL A 224 -2.62 -0.48 -24.30
C VAL A 224 -2.70 -1.36 -25.56
N ASP A 225 -1.79 -2.32 -25.72
CA ASP A 225 -1.79 -3.28 -26.84
C ASP A 225 -2.61 -4.54 -26.52
N GLY A 226 -3.25 -4.59 -25.34
CA GLY A 226 -4.03 -5.74 -24.89
C GLY A 226 -3.17 -6.92 -24.39
N LYS A 227 -1.87 -6.75 -24.21
CA LYS A 227 -1.01 -7.78 -23.64
C LYS A 227 -1.20 -7.89 -22.14
N LYS A 228 -1.22 -9.13 -21.68
CA LYS A 228 -1.45 -9.48 -20.28
C LYS A 228 -0.14 -9.52 -19.48
N TYR A 229 -0.14 -8.87 -18.33
CA TYR A 229 0.97 -8.88 -17.34
C TYR A 229 0.43 -9.20 -15.94
N GLY A 230 1.29 -9.71 -15.07
CA GLY A 230 0.94 -10.01 -13.68
C GLY A 230 0.69 -8.76 -12.80
N CYS A 231 1.16 -7.59 -13.25
CA CYS A 231 0.99 -6.30 -12.56
C CYS A 231 1.35 -5.16 -13.53
N HIS A 232 0.78 -3.97 -13.31
CA HIS A 232 1.14 -2.76 -14.10
C HIS A 232 2.64 -2.45 -14.07
N MET A 233 3.33 -2.79 -12.97
CA MET A 233 4.78 -2.61 -12.86
C MET A 233 5.61 -3.45 -13.85
N PHE A 234 5.00 -4.43 -14.53
CA PHE A 234 5.65 -5.29 -15.50
C PHE A 234 5.40 -4.88 -16.95
N THR A 235 4.59 -3.86 -17.18
CA THR A 235 4.27 -3.36 -18.51
C THR A 235 5.45 -2.63 -19.16
N PRO A 236 5.47 -2.54 -20.50
CA PRO A 236 6.52 -1.83 -21.23
C PRO A 236 6.70 -0.37 -20.84
N ILE A 237 5.62 0.31 -20.44
CA ILE A 237 5.70 1.71 -20.02
C ILE A 237 6.52 1.89 -18.74
N VAL A 238 6.56 0.86 -17.86
CA VAL A 238 7.34 0.90 -16.60
C VAL A 238 8.74 0.31 -16.79
N LEU A 239 8.85 -0.79 -17.53
CA LEU A 239 10.10 -1.57 -17.67
C LEU A 239 10.86 -1.29 -18.95
N GLY A 240 10.24 -0.63 -19.96
CA GLY A 240 10.83 -0.48 -21.28
C GLY A 240 11.14 -1.83 -21.90
N ALA A 241 12.33 -1.98 -22.49
CA ALA A 241 12.77 -3.23 -23.11
C ALA A 241 12.85 -4.43 -22.14
N ARG A 242 12.94 -4.21 -20.83
CA ARG A 242 12.93 -5.28 -19.83
C ARG A 242 11.58 -5.99 -19.67
N ALA A 243 10.52 -5.45 -20.25
CA ALA A 243 9.21 -6.10 -20.28
C ALA A 243 9.15 -7.31 -21.24
N ILE A 244 10.12 -7.45 -22.13
CA ILE A 244 10.17 -8.55 -23.11
C ILE A 244 10.26 -9.89 -22.36
N GLY A 245 9.29 -10.77 -22.63
CA GLY A 245 9.21 -12.10 -22.02
C GLY A 245 8.59 -12.14 -20.61
N VAL A 246 8.30 -10.98 -20.00
CA VAL A 246 7.64 -10.92 -18.68
C VAL A 246 6.17 -11.34 -18.77
N ASP A 247 5.53 -11.13 -19.91
CA ASP A 247 4.18 -11.57 -20.26
C ASP A 247 4.04 -13.10 -20.30
N ALA A 248 5.14 -13.82 -20.53
CA ALA A 248 5.19 -15.30 -20.59
C ALA A 248 5.50 -15.96 -19.24
N ILE A 249 5.64 -15.21 -18.14
CA ILE A 249 6.02 -15.77 -16.84
C ILE A 249 4.84 -16.52 -16.20
N GLU A 250 5.12 -17.73 -15.74
CA GLU A 250 4.20 -18.54 -14.94
C GLU A 250 4.27 -18.12 -13.46
N TRP A 251 3.42 -17.15 -13.09
CA TRP A 251 3.43 -16.52 -11.77
C TRP A 251 3.04 -17.45 -10.62
N GLU A 252 2.38 -18.58 -10.90
CA GLU A 252 2.04 -19.59 -9.92
C GLU A 252 3.28 -20.32 -9.37
N LYS A 253 4.42 -20.25 -10.05
CA LYS A 253 5.67 -20.83 -9.58
C LYS A 253 6.26 -19.95 -8.47
N SER A 254 6.06 -20.41 -7.24
CA SER A 254 6.44 -19.69 -6.00
C SER A 254 7.93 -19.33 -5.92
N ASP A 255 8.80 -20.13 -6.55
CA ASP A 255 10.26 -19.95 -6.51
C ASP A 255 10.74 -18.66 -7.18
N LEU A 256 9.98 -18.12 -8.13
CA LEU A 256 10.30 -16.85 -8.78
C LEU A 256 10.33 -15.65 -7.82
N MET A 257 9.63 -15.76 -6.70
CA MET A 257 9.47 -14.68 -5.72
C MET A 257 10.21 -14.95 -4.40
N ALA A 258 10.82 -16.11 -4.25
CA ALA A 258 11.55 -16.50 -3.06
C ALA A 258 12.94 -15.84 -3.06
N ASP A 259 13.19 -14.91 -2.15
CA ASP A 259 14.54 -14.43 -1.86
C ASP A 259 15.16 -15.36 -0.81
N PRO A 260 16.17 -16.19 -1.17
CA PRO A 260 16.80 -17.12 -0.23
C PRO A 260 17.32 -16.43 1.03
N TYR A 261 17.73 -15.18 0.87
CA TYR A 261 18.25 -14.34 1.93
C TYR A 261 17.19 -13.96 2.98
N CYS A 262 15.93 -13.88 2.56
CA CYS A 262 14.80 -13.52 3.43
C CYS A 262 14.05 -14.75 3.95
N GLU A 263 14.45 -15.99 3.60
CA GLU A 263 13.71 -17.19 4.01
C GLU A 263 13.64 -17.39 5.51
N THR A 264 14.72 -17.08 6.21
CA THR A 264 14.81 -17.20 7.68
C THR A 264 14.51 -15.89 8.41
N CYS A 265 14.25 -14.80 7.66
CA CYS A 265 14.02 -13.50 8.26
C CYS A 265 12.69 -13.44 9.00
N VAL A 266 12.73 -13.11 10.28
CA VAL A 266 11.54 -12.97 11.15
C VAL A 266 10.62 -11.83 10.69
N LEU A 267 11.16 -10.81 10.02
CA LEU A 267 10.40 -9.66 9.49
C LEU A 267 9.79 -9.92 8.11
N ARG A 268 9.99 -11.08 7.50
CA ARG A 268 9.59 -11.35 6.13
C ARG A 268 8.14 -11.01 5.81
N ARG A 269 7.22 -11.27 6.73
CA ARG A 269 5.78 -10.95 6.58
C ARG A 269 5.47 -9.46 6.74
N PHE A 270 6.24 -8.80 7.55
CA PHE A 270 6.14 -7.36 7.77
C PHE A 270 6.72 -6.56 6.60
N CYS A 271 7.81 -7.08 6.04
CA CYS A 271 8.58 -6.37 5.03
C CYS A 271 7.77 -6.20 3.74
N PRO A 272 7.40 -4.97 3.38
CA PRO A 272 6.76 -4.72 2.11
C PRO A 272 7.77 -5.01 1.00
N THR A 273 7.37 -5.80 0.01
CA THR A 273 8.17 -6.04 -1.17
C THR A 273 7.32 -5.88 -2.40
N CYS A 274 7.87 -5.26 -3.42
CA CYS A 274 7.25 -5.12 -4.72
C CYS A 274 8.08 -5.87 -5.77
N PRO A 275 7.59 -7.00 -6.30
CA PRO A 275 8.31 -7.75 -7.33
C PRO A 275 8.64 -6.91 -8.57
N GLY A 276 7.78 -5.95 -8.92
CA GLY A 276 8.02 -5.03 -10.02
C GLY A 276 9.21 -4.09 -9.77
N PHE A 277 9.31 -3.49 -8.59
CA PHE A 277 10.48 -2.70 -8.21
C PHE A 277 11.73 -3.57 -8.06
N ASN A 278 11.59 -4.79 -7.50
CA ASN A 278 12.70 -5.73 -7.43
C ASN A 278 13.28 -5.99 -8.83
N TYR A 279 12.42 -6.34 -9.78
CA TYR A 279 12.84 -6.62 -11.14
C TYR A 279 13.39 -5.38 -11.86
N LYS A 280 12.71 -4.23 -11.74
CA LYS A 280 13.12 -2.97 -12.35
C LYS A 280 14.53 -2.53 -11.93
N PHE A 281 14.86 -2.64 -10.66
CA PHE A 281 16.13 -2.12 -10.12
C PHE A 281 17.21 -3.19 -9.92
N ARG A 282 16.84 -4.46 -9.73
CA ARG A 282 17.77 -5.55 -9.39
C ARG A 282 17.75 -6.73 -10.38
N GLY A 283 16.90 -6.68 -11.41
CA GLY A 283 16.82 -7.72 -12.45
C GLY A 283 16.23 -9.06 -11.96
N SER A 284 15.67 -9.11 -10.76
CA SER A 284 15.07 -10.32 -10.17
C SER A 284 13.80 -9.98 -9.43
N PHE A 285 12.73 -10.73 -9.62
CA PHE A 285 11.46 -10.54 -8.90
C PHE A 285 11.60 -10.84 -7.40
N ALA A 286 12.48 -11.77 -7.04
CA ALA A 286 12.72 -12.20 -5.68
C ALA A 286 13.63 -11.24 -4.90
N SER A 287 14.62 -10.64 -5.54
CA SER A 287 15.66 -9.86 -4.88
C SER A 287 15.13 -8.60 -4.21
N ARG A 288 14.85 -8.69 -2.92
CA ARG A 288 14.31 -7.58 -2.11
C ARG A 288 15.33 -6.48 -1.90
N ASP A 289 14.83 -5.25 -1.75
CA ASP A 289 15.67 -4.12 -1.38
C ASP A 289 16.04 -4.17 0.10
N LYS A 290 17.29 -4.45 0.39
CA LYS A 290 17.77 -4.66 1.76
C LYS A 290 17.93 -3.36 2.56
N ARG A 291 17.94 -2.21 1.88
CA ARG A 291 17.91 -0.90 2.52
C ARG A 291 16.61 -0.65 3.29
N TRP A 292 15.57 -1.45 3.02
CA TRP A 292 14.33 -1.43 3.79
C TRP A 292 14.41 -2.15 5.15
N CYS A 293 15.38 -3.05 5.33
CA CYS A 293 15.45 -3.86 6.55
C CYS A 293 15.48 -3.02 7.84
N PRO A 294 16.32 -1.96 7.96
CA PRO A 294 16.34 -1.12 9.14
C PRO A 294 15.03 -0.37 9.39
N LEU A 295 14.36 0.14 8.33
CA LEU A 295 13.08 0.82 8.45
C LEU A 295 11.96 -0.14 8.91
N VAL A 296 11.94 -1.35 8.35
CA VAL A 296 10.96 -2.37 8.73
C VAL A 296 11.18 -2.82 10.17
N LEU A 297 12.43 -2.93 10.62
CA LEU A 297 12.73 -3.22 12.03
C LEU A 297 12.25 -2.08 12.94
N ALA A 298 12.55 -0.84 12.60
CA ALA A 298 12.09 0.34 13.34
C ALA A 298 10.56 0.36 13.47
N GLU A 299 9.85 0.10 12.37
CA GLU A 299 8.39 0.00 12.34
C GLU A 299 7.88 -1.13 13.26
N ALA A 300 8.43 -2.33 13.13
CA ALA A 300 7.99 -3.49 13.90
C ALA A 300 8.25 -3.32 15.40
N MET A 301 9.41 -2.78 15.80
CA MET A 301 9.72 -2.52 17.19
C MET A 301 8.77 -1.47 17.78
N THR A 302 8.55 -0.35 17.10
CA THR A 302 7.65 0.70 17.57
C THR A 302 6.20 0.22 17.65
N ALA A 303 5.78 -0.64 16.71
CA ALA A 303 4.47 -1.27 16.75
C ALA A 303 4.29 -2.18 17.98
N CYS A 304 5.31 -2.97 18.33
CA CYS A 304 5.28 -3.77 19.55
C CYS A 304 5.17 -2.90 20.81
N GLU A 305 6.01 -1.87 20.91
CA GLU A 305 6.01 -0.93 22.04
C GLU A 305 4.63 -0.28 22.20
N PHE A 306 4.09 0.27 21.11
CA PHE A 306 2.79 0.92 21.11
C PHE A 306 1.66 0.00 21.58
N GLN A 307 1.62 -1.23 21.07
CA GLN A 307 0.55 -2.18 21.42
C GLN A 307 0.61 -2.59 22.89
N VAL A 308 1.81 -2.81 23.43
CA VAL A 308 2.00 -3.13 24.85
C VAL A 308 1.62 -1.94 25.74
N GLU A 309 2.10 -0.75 25.43
CA GLU A 309 1.84 0.46 26.22
C GLU A 309 0.34 0.81 26.19
N ARG A 310 -0.33 0.67 25.03
CA ARG A 310 -1.75 0.91 24.88
C ARG A 310 -2.59 -0.08 25.70
N ILE A 311 -2.25 -1.37 25.66
CA ILE A 311 -2.95 -2.38 26.47
C ILE A 311 -2.72 -2.11 27.96
N ALA A 312 -1.52 -1.71 28.37
CA ALA A 312 -1.24 -1.39 29.78
C ALA A 312 -2.04 -0.19 30.33
N MET A 313 -2.59 0.64 29.46
CA MET A 313 -3.46 1.78 29.83
C MET A 313 -4.94 1.42 29.93
N MET A 314 -5.34 0.18 29.61
CA MET A 314 -6.73 -0.25 29.65
C MET A 314 -7.16 -0.61 31.08
N ASP A 315 -8.30 -0.10 31.52
CA ASP A 315 -8.84 -0.38 32.87
C ASP A 315 -9.29 -1.83 33.04
N ASN A 316 -9.78 -2.45 31.95
CA ASN A 316 -10.31 -3.82 31.96
C ASN A 316 -9.62 -4.64 30.85
N LEU A 317 -8.67 -5.46 31.26
CA LEU A 317 -7.94 -6.35 30.36
C LEU A 317 -8.70 -7.66 30.18
N THR A 318 -8.90 -8.03 28.93
CA THR A 318 -9.39 -9.37 28.58
C THR A 318 -8.21 -10.36 28.52
N LYS A 319 -8.53 -11.65 28.51
CA LYS A 319 -7.51 -12.68 28.29
C LYS A 319 -6.80 -12.50 26.94
N GLU A 320 -7.55 -12.11 25.91
CA GLU A 320 -7.04 -11.86 24.58
C GLU A 320 -6.05 -10.69 24.56
N ASP A 321 -6.36 -9.59 25.27
CA ASP A 321 -5.42 -8.46 25.41
C ASP A 321 -4.12 -8.88 26.09
N ALA A 322 -4.21 -9.71 27.13
CA ALA A 322 -3.00 -10.21 27.80
C ALA A 322 -2.15 -11.11 26.89
N GLU A 323 -2.77 -12.01 26.13
CA GLU A 323 -2.10 -12.86 25.15
C GLU A 323 -1.47 -12.03 24.02
N HIS A 324 -2.16 -10.99 23.57
CA HIS A 324 -1.65 -10.06 22.56
C HIS A 324 -0.42 -9.29 23.08
N ALA A 325 -0.49 -8.73 24.30
CA ALA A 325 0.63 -8.04 24.92
C ALA A 325 1.85 -8.96 25.11
N GLN A 326 1.64 -10.20 25.55
CA GLN A 326 2.71 -11.20 25.68
C GLN A 326 3.36 -11.49 24.32
N THR A 327 2.56 -11.63 23.27
CA THR A 327 3.07 -11.83 21.92
C THR A 327 3.90 -10.65 21.44
N ALA A 328 3.44 -9.42 21.67
CA ALA A 328 4.16 -8.20 21.30
C ALA A 328 5.49 -8.06 22.08
N ILE A 329 5.50 -8.35 23.39
CA ILE A 329 6.72 -8.35 24.22
C ILE A 329 7.72 -9.39 23.70
N LYS A 330 7.26 -10.60 23.41
CA LYS A 330 8.12 -11.67 22.88
C LYS A 330 8.69 -11.28 21.52
N ALA A 331 7.88 -10.70 20.65
CA ALA A 331 8.31 -10.20 19.35
C ALA A 331 9.37 -9.10 19.51
N TYR A 332 9.13 -8.12 20.38
CA TYR A 332 10.08 -7.04 20.66
C TYR A 332 11.44 -7.56 21.11
N ASN A 333 11.47 -8.52 22.05
CA ASN A 333 12.70 -9.10 22.54
C ASN A 333 13.52 -9.82 21.45
N ILE A 334 12.84 -10.50 20.52
CA ILE A 334 13.51 -11.12 19.37
C ILE A 334 14.03 -10.05 18.40
N LEU A 335 13.25 -9.00 18.15
CA LEU A 335 13.63 -7.92 17.24
C LEU A 335 14.83 -7.11 17.78
N LYS A 336 14.92 -6.93 19.09
CA LYS A 336 16.01 -6.23 19.76
C LYS A 336 17.37 -6.92 19.57
N GLU A 337 17.37 -8.25 19.46
CA GLU A 337 18.58 -9.05 19.22
C GLU A 337 19.02 -9.05 17.74
N LEU A 338 18.18 -8.50 16.85
CA LEU A 338 18.54 -8.36 15.44
C LEU A 338 19.52 -7.19 15.27
N ASP A 339 20.80 -7.52 15.18
CA ASP A 339 21.87 -6.55 14.97
C ASP A 339 21.86 -6.05 13.52
N ILE A 340 21.22 -4.90 13.31
CA ILE A 340 21.20 -4.19 12.01
C ILE A 340 22.33 -3.13 11.95
N GLU A 341 22.94 -2.80 13.08
CA GLU A 341 23.96 -1.75 13.17
C GLU A 341 25.35 -2.22 12.74
N THR A 342 25.61 -3.52 12.67
CA THR A 342 26.93 -3.99 12.29
C THR A 342 27.08 -4.12 10.79
N SER A 343 28.20 -3.60 10.29
CA SER A 343 28.70 -3.77 8.90
C SER A 343 28.89 -5.25 8.50
N LYS A 344 28.62 -6.18 9.38
CA LYS A 344 28.60 -7.64 9.19
C LYS A 344 27.20 -8.19 8.99
N SER A 345 26.17 -7.35 9.16
CA SER A 345 24.82 -7.78 8.75
C SER A 345 24.87 -8.02 7.26
N PRO A 346 24.54 -9.22 6.77
CA PRO A 346 24.46 -9.49 5.34
C PRO A 346 23.40 -8.63 4.65
N TYR A 347 22.79 -7.66 5.35
CA TYR A 347 21.71 -6.77 4.92
C TYR A 347 22.18 -5.43 4.37
N ILE A 348 23.49 -5.15 4.40
CA ILE A 348 24.08 -3.93 3.87
C ILE A 348 25.07 -4.32 2.74
N ILE A 349 24.58 -4.44 1.53
CA ILE A 349 25.37 -4.28 0.30
C ILE A 349 24.53 -3.50 -0.68
#